data_3e193f9f4e00c6184b03153d78294658
#
_entry.id   3e193f9f4e00c6184b03153d78294658
#
_cell.length_a   1.000
_cell.length_b   1.000
_cell.length_c   1.000
_cell.angle_alpha   90.00
_cell.angle_beta   90.00
_cell.angle_gamma   90.00
#
_symmetry.space_group_name_H-M   'P 1'
#
loop_
_entity.id
_entity.type
_entity.pdbx_description
1 polymer ?
#
loop_
_entity_poly.entity_id
_entity_poly.type
_entity_poly.pdbx_seq_one_letter_code
_entity_poly.pdbx_strand_id
1 'polypeptide(L)'
;MWINYFGIRVTDLGRSIDFYTRVFDLVEIARGGNDIQKYVLFKDRMSGQRIELNWYGRESKFATPYVAGEGLDHIGVRVKSLNDTLQRLEGLGILPSTKELGALDHQGRPKDDDVWVTSNGHNIAFIKDPDGNFIELYDHPEEPWGSVPDGY
;
A
#
# COMPACT_ATOMS: atom_id res chain seq x y z
N MET A 1 0.03 24.98 7.71
CA MET A 1 -0.28 24.18 6.51
C MET A 1 0.22 22.77 6.79
N TRP A 2 -0.54 21.74 6.50
CA TRP A 2 -0.13 20.34 6.67
C TRP A 2 -0.73 19.49 5.56
N ILE A 3 -0.08 18.35 5.24
CA ILE A 3 -0.62 17.35 4.32
C ILE A 3 -1.75 16.63 5.05
N ASN A 4 -2.95 16.61 4.45
CA ASN A 4 -4.14 16.04 5.09
C ASN A 4 -4.42 14.60 4.64
N TYR A 5 -4.20 14.30 3.35
CA TYR A 5 -4.36 12.96 2.77
C TYR A 5 -3.60 12.86 1.44
N PHE A 6 -3.43 11.62 0.99
CA PHE A 6 -2.97 11.27 -0.35
C PHE A 6 -4.11 10.63 -1.14
N GLY A 7 -4.26 11.02 -2.41
CA GLY A 7 -5.26 10.45 -3.31
C GLY A 7 -4.63 9.40 -4.23
N ILE A 8 -5.27 8.24 -4.34
CA ILE A 8 -4.89 7.15 -5.22
C ILE A 8 -6.01 6.97 -6.24
N ARG A 9 -5.68 6.94 -7.52
CA ARG A 9 -6.65 6.59 -8.56
C ARG A 9 -6.83 5.08 -8.61
N VAL A 10 -8.09 4.63 -8.68
CA VAL A 10 -8.45 3.22 -8.78
C VAL A 10 -9.33 2.96 -9.99
N THR A 11 -9.24 1.76 -10.56
CA THR A 11 -10.05 1.39 -11.74
C THR A 11 -11.39 0.80 -11.37
N ASP A 12 -11.50 0.19 -10.18
CA ASP A 12 -12.74 -0.33 -9.60
C ASP A 12 -12.80 0.05 -8.11
N LEU A 13 -13.69 1.01 -7.79
CA LEU A 13 -13.80 1.56 -6.44
C LEU A 13 -14.25 0.49 -5.42
N GLY A 14 -15.19 -0.38 -5.79
CA GLY A 14 -15.72 -1.41 -4.88
C GLY A 14 -14.65 -2.42 -4.50
N ARG A 15 -13.91 -2.93 -5.49
CA ARG A 15 -12.80 -3.86 -5.31
C ARG A 15 -11.69 -3.24 -4.44
N SER A 16 -11.35 -1.99 -4.67
CA SER A 16 -10.32 -1.30 -3.90
C SER A 16 -10.77 -1.01 -2.48
N ILE A 17 -12.04 -0.62 -2.24
CA ILE A 17 -12.61 -0.47 -0.90
C ILE A 17 -12.46 -1.78 -0.11
N ASP A 18 -12.89 -2.91 -0.69
CA ASP A 18 -12.78 -4.23 -0.04
C ASP A 18 -11.33 -4.56 0.32
N PHE A 19 -10.40 -4.35 -0.61
CA PHE A 19 -8.98 -4.59 -0.39
C PHE A 19 -8.43 -3.74 0.78
N TYR A 20 -8.52 -2.42 0.69
CA TYR A 20 -7.92 -1.52 1.68
C TYR A 20 -8.53 -1.67 3.08
N THR A 21 -9.82 -1.97 3.15
CA THR A 21 -10.50 -2.25 4.43
C THR A 21 -10.03 -3.57 5.04
N ARG A 22 -9.98 -4.65 4.25
CA ARG A 22 -9.64 -6.00 4.76
C ARG A 22 -8.16 -6.18 5.05
N VAL A 23 -7.30 -5.55 4.24
CA VAL A 23 -5.84 -5.70 4.37
C VAL A 23 -5.27 -4.83 5.47
N PHE A 24 -5.70 -3.57 5.53
CA PHE A 24 -5.12 -2.56 6.43
C PHE A 24 -6.04 -2.10 7.56
N ASP A 25 -7.24 -2.67 7.68
CA ASP A 25 -8.24 -2.27 8.70
C ASP A 25 -8.54 -0.76 8.67
N LEU A 26 -8.51 -0.16 7.48
CA LEU A 26 -8.81 1.26 7.31
C LEU A 26 -10.28 1.53 7.57
N VAL A 27 -10.56 2.67 8.21
CA VAL A 27 -11.92 3.13 8.50
C VAL A 27 -12.35 4.14 7.47
N GLU A 28 -13.45 3.87 6.79
CA GLU A 28 -14.09 4.89 5.96
C GLU A 28 -14.58 6.04 6.82
N ILE A 29 -14.21 7.27 6.45
CA ILE A 29 -14.62 8.49 7.15
C ILE A 29 -15.43 9.44 6.28
N ALA A 30 -15.37 9.29 4.97
CA ALA A 30 -16.20 10.05 4.02
C ALA A 30 -16.27 9.33 2.68
N ARG A 31 -17.34 9.57 1.94
CA ARG A 31 -17.47 9.23 0.50
C ARG A 31 -18.33 10.25 -0.21
N GLY A 32 -18.19 10.34 -1.52
CA GLY A 32 -18.97 11.25 -2.33
C GLY A 32 -18.73 11.05 -3.83
N GLY A 33 -19.27 11.97 -4.60
CA GLY A 33 -19.14 12.01 -6.05
C GLY A 33 -20.45 11.89 -6.78
N ASN A 34 -20.37 11.54 -8.07
CA ASN A 34 -21.49 11.41 -9.01
C ASN A 34 -21.18 10.28 -10.01
N ASP A 35 -21.90 10.22 -11.13
CA ASP A 35 -21.68 9.17 -12.15
C ASP A 35 -20.37 9.32 -12.93
N ILE A 36 -19.72 10.50 -12.86
CA ILE A 36 -18.46 10.79 -13.58
C ILE A 36 -17.25 10.59 -12.69
N GLN A 37 -17.40 10.81 -11.38
CA GLN A 37 -16.31 10.63 -10.41
C GLN A 37 -16.86 10.23 -9.05
N LYS A 38 -16.15 9.35 -8.34
CA LYS A 38 -16.48 8.90 -6.99
C LYS A 38 -15.21 8.85 -6.17
N TYR A 39 -15.37 9.13 -4.87
CA TYR A 39 -14.26 8.98 -3.93
C TYR A 39 -14.71 8.33 -2.62
N VAL A 40 -13.75 7.72 -1.95
CA VAL A 40 -13.87 7.24 -0.57
C VAL A 40 -12.62 7.65 0.18
N LEU A 41 -12.80 8.34 1.30
CA LEU A 41 -11.70 8.75 2.19
C LEU A 41 -11.63 7.80 3.38
N PHE A 42 -10.47 7.22 3.57
CA PHE A 42 -10.14 6.36 4.68
C PHE A 42 -9.21 7.03 5.68
N LYS A 43 -9.22 6.49 6.90
CA LYS A 43 -8.28 6.84 7.96
C LYS A 43 -7.69 5.57 8.56
N ASP A 44 -6.38 5.54 8.71
CA ASP A 44 -5.68 4.56 9.53
C ASP A 44 -5.91 4.84 11.02
N ARG A 45 -6.28 3.81 11.79
CA ARG A 45 -6.63 3.95 13.21
C ARG A 45 -5.46 4.28 14.10
N MET A 46 -4.26 3.81 13.74
CA MET A 46 -3.06 3.97 14.56
C MET A 46 -2.36 5.29 14.26
N SER A 47 -1.98 5.51 13.01
CA SER A 47 -1.23 6.70 12.61
C SER A 47 -2.10 7.93 12.42
N GLY A 48 -3.41 7.74 12.18
CA GLY A 48 -4.31 8.82 11.77
C GLY A 48 -4.13 9.27 10.32
N GLN A 49 -3.21 8.65 9.58
CA GLN A 49 -2.96 8.92 8.17
C GLN A 49 -4.23 8.68 7.35
N ARG A 50 -4.44 9.47 6.31
CA ARG A 50 -5.61 9.36 5.44
C ARG A 50 -5.23 9.05 4.02
N ILE A 51 -6.03 8.19 3.39
CA ILE A 51 -5.91 7.80 1.98
C ILE A 51 -7.27 7.99 1.32
N GLU A 52 -7.30 8.65 0.18
CA GLU A 52 -8.51 8.82 -0.62
C GLU A 52 -8.41 7.95 -1.89
N LEU A 53 -9.39 7.08 -2.10
CA LEU A 53 -9.52 6.33 -3.35
C LEU A 53 -10.41 7.11 -4.30
N ASN A 54 -9.94 7.35 -5.51
CA ASN A 54 -10.61 8.14 -6.53
C ASN A 54 -10.88 7.29 -7.78
N TRP A 55 -12.14 7.17 -8.14
CA TRP A 55 -12.57 6.53 -9.39
C TRP A 55 -13.14 7.57 -10.37
N TYR A 56 -12.80 7.42 -11.65
CA TYR A 56 -13.25 8.30 -12.72
C TYR A 56 -13.90 7.52 -13.85
N GLY A 57 -15.14 7.88 -14.19
CA GLY A 57 -15.88 7.37 -15.34
C GLY A 57 -15.30 7.88 -16.67
N ARG A 58 -15.66 7.22 -17.78
CA ARG A 58 -15.11 7.47 -19.12
C ARG A 58 -15.22 8.92 -19.58
N GLU A 59 -16.22 9.67 -19.12
CA GLU A 59 -16.47 11.07 -19.49
C GLU A 59 -15.61 12.05 -18.67
N SER A 60 -14.90 11.58 -17.65
CA SER A 60 -14.00 12.40 -16.88
C SER A 60 -12.72 12.71 -17.66
N LYS A 61 -12.25 13.95 -17.57
CA LYS A 61 -10.92 14.31 -18.08
C LYS A 61 -9.76 13.57 -17.39
N PHE A 62 -10.04 12.95 -16.25
CA PHE A 62 -9.08 12.14 -15.50
C PHE A 62 -9.17 10.64 -15.84
N ALA A 63 -10.09 10.22 -16.72
CA ALA A 63 -10.21 8.85 -17.18
C ALA A 63 -9.15 8.51 -18.24
N THR A 64 -7.89 8.71 -17.93
CA THR A 64 -6.76 8.29 -18.77
C THR A 64 -6.45 6.80 -18.53
N PRO A 65 -5.74 6.11 -19.44
CA PRO A 65 -5.25 4.76 -19.17
C PRO A 65 -4.54 4.70 -17.81
N TYR A 66 -4.84 3.67 -17.03
CA TYR A 66 -4.19 3.48 -15.75
C TYR A 66 -2.90 2.68 -15.94
N VAL A 67 -1.80 3.19 -15.40
CA VAL A 67 -0.51 2.51 -15.39
C VAL A 67 -0.01 2.51 -13.96
N ALA A 68 0.08 1.32 -13.35
CA ALA A 68 0.61 1.18 -12.00
C ALA A 68 2.07 1.63 -11.95
N GLY A 69 2.43 2.35 -10.88
CA GLY A 69 3.78 2.90 -10.71
C GLY A 69 3.99 4.28 -11.35
N GLU A 70 3.09 4.75 -12.21
CA GLU A 70 3.17 6.14 -12.72
C GLU A 70 2.67 7.13 -11.66
N GLY A 71 3.56 7.89 -11.07
CA GLY A 71 3.24 8.96 -10.11
C GLY A 71 3.01 8.50 -8.67
N LEU A 72 2.88 7.19 -8.43
CA LEU A 72 2.92 6.56 -7.11
C LEU A 72 3.85 5.35 -7.21
N ASP A 73 5.05 5.46 -6.63
CA ASP A 73 6.01 4.37 -6.62
C ASP A 73 5.51 3.22 -5.74
N HIS A 74 5.32 3.48 -4.45
CA HIS A 74 4.72 2.55 -3.50
C HIS A 74 4.13 3.27 -2.28
N ILE A 75 3.40 2.52 -1.47
CA ILE A 75 2.93 2.93 -0.14
C ILE A 75 3.72 2.15 0.90
N GLY A 76 4.43 2.82 1.80
CA GLY A 76 5.09 2.18 2.93
C GLY A 76 4.12 1.94 4.09
N VAL A 77 4.05 0.71 4.58
CA VAL A 77 3.21 0.30 5.71
C VAL A 77 4.06 -0.42 6.75
N ARG A 78 4.21 0.18 7.91
CA ARG A 78 4.86 -0.48 9.03
C ARG A 78 3.93 -1.51 9.65
N VAL A 79 4.43 -2.72 9.86
CA VAL A 79 3.72 -3.81 10.51
C VAL A 79 4.45 -4.26 11.77
N LYS A 80 3.72 -4.85 12.72
CA LYS A 80 4.30 -5.32 13.99
C LYS A 80 5.22 -6.53 13.80
N SER A 81 4.82 -7.43 12.92
CA SER A 81 5.54 -8.64 12.53
C SER A 81 5.27 -8.88 11.05
N LEU A 82 6.29 -8.86 10.23
CA LEU A 82 6.15 -9.09 8.80
C LEU A 82 5.70 -10.53 8.53
N ASN A 83 6.28 -11.50 9.22
CA ASN A 83 5.93 -12.90 9.07
C ASN A 83 4.44 -13.18 9.37
N ASP A 84 3.92 -12.71 10.52
CA ASP A 84 2.52 -12.90 10.89
C ASP A 84 1.59 -12.17 9.91
N THR A 85 2.02 -11.00 9.42
CA THR A 85 1.27 -10.24 8.42
C THR A 85 1.18 -11.00 7.11
N LEU A 86 2.28 -11.55 6.61
CA LEU A 86 2.29 -12.33 5.37
C LEU A 86 1.43 -13.59 5.49
N GLN A 87 1.49 -14.32 6.59
CA GLN A 87 0.61 -15.47 6.82
C GLN A 87 -0.88 -15.09 6.81
N ARG A 88 -1.23 -13.97 7.44
CA ARG A 88 -2.62 -13.46 7.41
C ARG A 88 -3.06 -13.08 6.00
N LEU A 89 -2.18 -12.44 5.22
CA LEU A 89 -2.46 -12.02 3.85
C LEU A 89 -2.61 -13.22 2.91
N GLU A 90 -1.79 -14.26 3.08
CA GLU A 90 -1.93 -15.53 2.35
C GLU A 90 -3.30 -16.16 2.59
N GLY A 91 -3.80 -16.15 3.83
CA GLY A 91 -5.16 -16.57 4.17
C GLY A 91 -6.27 -15.76 3.49
N LEU A 92 -5.96 -14.55 2.99
CA LEU A 92 -6.84 -13.70 2.17
C LEU A 92 -6.60 -13.86 0.66
N GLY A 93 -5.67 -14.74 0.26
CA GLY A 93 -5.28 -14.94 -1.14
C GLY A 93 -4.35 -13.85 -1.70
N ILE A 94 -3.69 -13.08 -0.82
CA ILE A 94 -2.74 -12.03 -1.20
C ILE A 94 -1.34 -12.55 -0.95
N LEU A 95 -0.58 -12.71 -2.04
CA LEU A 95 0.78 -13.24 -2.00
C LEU A 95 1.82 -12.12 -2.14
N PRO A 96 3.04 -12.31 -1.60
CA PRO A 96 4.14 -11.40 -1.84
C PRO A 96 4.47 -11.26 -3.34
N SER A 97 4.81 -10.05 -3.73
CA SER A 97 5.25 -9.70 -5.09
C SER A 97 6.69 -9.14 -5.09
N THR A 98 7.44 -9.36 -4.04
CA THR A 98 8.78 -8.82 -3.84
C THR A 98 9.75 -9.22 -4.97
N LYS A 99 9.64 -10.45 -5.44
CA LYS A 99 10.44 -10.99 -6.55
C LYS A 99 10.24 -10.25 -7.87
N GLU A 100 9.05 -9.70 -8.09
CA GLU A 100 8.72 -8.99 -9.32
C GLU A 100 9.48 -7.67 -9.48
N LEU A 101 10.00 -7.11 -8.38
CA LEU A 101 10.79 -5.88 -8.44
C LEU A 101 12.17 -6.08 -9.07
N GLY A 102 12.61 -7.33 -9.27
CA GLY A 102 13.88 -7.63 -9.92
C GLY A 102 15.09 -7.04 -9.21
N ALA A 103 14.98 -6.74 -7.92
CA ALA A 103 16.04 -6.12 -7.16
C ALA A 103 17.25 -7.05 -7.05
N LEU A 104 18.41 -6.44 -7.00
CA LEU A 104 19.68 -7.14 -6.87
C LEU A 104 20.19 -7.01 -5.43
N ASP A 105 20.88 -8.03 -4.94
CA ASP A 105 21.64 -7.93 -3.70
C ASP A 105 22.91 -7.06 -3.90
N HIS A 106 23.67 -6.84 -2.83
CA HIS A 106 24.91 -6.06 -2.87
C HIS A 106 26.03 -6.68 -3.74
N GLN A 107 25.83 -7.91 -4.23
CA GLN A 107 26.74 -8.61 -5.15
C GLN A 107 26.21 -8.64 -6.59
N GLY A 108 25.07 -7.95 -6.86
CA GLY A 108 24.44 -7.87 -8.17
C GLY A 108 23.68 -9.14 -8.57
N ARG A 109 23.32 -10.03 -7.63
CA ARG A 109 22.54 -11.24 -7.90
C ARG A 109 21.06 -10.96 -7.69
N PRO A 110 20.15 -11.54 -8.50
CA PRO A 110 18.71 -11.43 -8.27
C PRO A 110 18.35 -11.89 -6.86
N LYS A 111 17.49 -11.10 -6.20
CA LYS A 111 16.88 -11.49 -4.93
C LYS A 111 15.64 -12.32 -5.24
N ASP A 112 15.70 -13.59 -4.92
CA ASP A 112 14.60 -14.54 -5.15
C ASP A 112 13.71 -14.72 -3.92
N ASP A 113 14.04 -14.05 -2.82
CA ASP A 113 13.30 -14.14 -1.57
C ASP A 113 12.06 -13.22 -1.55
N ASP A 114 10.99 -13.68 -0.95
CA ASP A 114 9.77 -12.88 -0.71
C ASP A 114 9.96 -11.83 0.38
N VAL A 115 10.97 -11.99 1.22
CA VAL A 115 11.35 -11.05 2.27
C VAL A 115 12.81 -10.63 2.10
N TRP A 116 13.05 -9.34 2.07
CA TRP A 116 14.40 -8.78 2.06
C TRP A 116 14.76 -8.25 3.44
N VAL A 117 16.01 -8.44 3.82
CA VAL A 117 16.58 -7.80 5.02
C VAL A 117 17.50 -6.69 4.56
N THR A 118 17.24 -5.48 5.02
CA THR A 118 18.06 -4.31 4.70
C THR A 118 19.30 -4.24 5.59
N SER A 119 20.28 -3.42 5.21
CA SER A 119 21.52 -3.24 5.98
C SER A 119 21.31 -2.64 7.37
N ASN A 120 20.19 -1.94 7.57
CA ASN A 120 19.78 -1.34 8.87
C ASN A 120 18.77 -2.20 9.64
N GLY A 121 18.57 -3.47 9.26
CA GLY A 121 17.82 -4.45 10.03
C GLY A 121 16.31 -4.50 9.76
N HIS A 122 15.78 -3.74 8.80
CA HIS A 122 14.38 -3.86 8.41
C HIS A 122 14.14 -5.14 7.61
N ASN A 123 13.06 -5.86 7.92
CA ASN A 123 12.51 -6.87 7.03
C ASN A 123 11.47 -6.21 6.14
N ILE A 124 11.55 -6.45 4.84
CA ILE A 124 10.69 -5.81 3.83
C ILE A 124 10.08 -6.88 2.93
N ALA A 125 8.79 -6.74 2.62
CA ALA A 125 8.12 -7.47 1.56
C ALA A 125 7.18 -6.54 0.80
N PHE A 126 6.95 -6.82 -0.47
CA PHE A 126 5.99 -6.07 -1.28
C PHE A 126 4.78 -6.94 -1.59
N ILE A 127 3.61 -6.33 -1.58
CA ILE A 127 2.37 -6.87 -2.12
C ILE A 127 1.83 -5.90 -3.17
N LYS A 128 0.79 -6.30 -3.89
CA LYS A 128 0.08 -5.40 -4.82
C LYS A 128 -1.34 -5.15 -4.36
N ASP A 129 -1.80 -3.93 -4.58
CA ASP A 129 -3.23 -3.64 -4.53
C ASP A 129 -3.95 -4.18 -5.78
N PRO A 130 -5.29 -4.13 -5.86
CA PRO A 130 -6.02 -4.64 -7.01
C PRO A 130 -5.73 -3.95 -8.35
N ASP A 131 -5.16 -2.76 -8.33
CA ASP A 131 -4.77 -2.00 -9.53
C ASP A 131 -3.28 -2.18 -9.88
N GLY A 132 -2.54 -3.00 -9.11
CA GLY A 132 -1.15 -3.33 -9.34
C GLY A 132 -0.16 -2.38 -8.68
N ASN A 133 -0.60 -1.41 -7.88
CA ASN A 133 0.31 -0.55 -7.12
C ASN A 133 1.04 -1.36 -6.08
N PHE A 134 2.34 -1.11 -5.95
CA PHE A 134 3.13 -1.75 -4.91
C PHE A 134 2.86 -1.14 -3.54
N ILE A 135 2.81 -2.02 -2.54
CA ILE A 135 2.72 -1.68 -1.13
C ILE A 135 3.87 -2.38 -0.43
N GLU A 136 4.77 -1.58 0.14
CA GLU A 136 5.87 -2.06 0.96
C GLU A 136 5.36 -2.34 2.37
N LEU A 137 5.53 -3.56 2.82
CA LEU A 137 5.31 -3.95 4.21
C LEU A 137 6.65 -4.09 4.87
N TYR A 138 6.85 -3.45 6.01
CA TYR A 138 8.12 -3.55 6.72
C TYR A 138 7.93 -3.65 8.23
N ASP A 139 8.82 -4.37 8.89
CA ASP A 139 9.00 -4.33 10.33
C ASP A 139 10.47 -4.05 10.67
N HIS A 140 10.68 -3.65 11.91
CA HIS A 140 12.01 -3.54 12.51
C HIS A 140 11.97 -4.23 13.87
N PRO A 141 12.55 -5.44 13.99
CA PRO A 141 12.42 -6.27 15.20
C PRO A 141 12.91 -5.58 16.48
N GLU A 142 13.89 -4.68 16.37
CA GLU A 142 14.51 -3.98 17.50
C GLU A 142 13.81 -2.65 17.85
N GLU A 143 12.90 -2.15 17.00
CA GLU A 143 12.20 -0.89 17.26
C GLU A 143 10.85 -1.13 17.94
N PRO A 144 10.51 -0.36 18.99
CA PRO A 144 9.22 -0.47 19.66
C PRO A 144 8.05 -0.27 18.68
N TRP A 145 7.07 -1.16 18.75
CA TRP A 145 5.84 -1.03 17.98
C TRP A 145 5.08 0.24 18.38
N GLY A 146 4.61 0.98 17.38
CA GLY A 146 3.87 2.24 17.59
C GLY A 146 4.73 3.48 17.78
N SER A 147 6.07 3.35 17.82
CA SER A 147 6.94 4.51 17.65
C SER A 147 6.94 4.95 16.18
N VAL A 148 6.85 6.26 15.95
CA VAL A 148 7.23 6.81 14.65
C VAL A 148 8.76 6.83 14.66
N PRO A 149 9.44 6.20 13.69
CA PRO A 149 10.89 6.25 13.64
C PRO A 149 11.35 7.72 13.58
N ASP A 150 12.17 8.16 14.52
CA ASP A 150 12.86 9.42 14.43
C ASP A 150 13.95 9.27 13.38
N GLY A 151 13.68 9.68 12.16
CA GLY A 151 14.72 9.81 11.14
C GLY A 151 14.52 9.03 9.82
N TYR A 152 13.46 9.31 9.13
CA TYR A 152 13.42 9.23 7.67
C TYR A 152 13.54 10.63 7.10
#